data_02baef795331f0f93166b53b5829e317
#
_entry.id   02baef795331f0f93166b53b5829e317
#
_cell.length_a   1.000
_cell.length_b   1.000
_cell.length_c   1.000
_cell.angle_alpha   90.00
_cell.angle_beta   90.00
_cell.angle_gamma   90.00
#
_symmetry.space_group_name_H-M   'P 1'
#
loop_
_entity.id
_entity.type
_entity.pdbx_description
1 polymer ?
#
loop_
_entity_poly.entity_id
_entity_poly.type
_entity_poly.pdbx_seq_one_letter_code
_entity_poly.pdbx_strand_id
1 'polypeptide(L)'
;MSEAEMVDKRSSQEAVVSKIRDGDSVLIGGWGDVRKPMSLVKAIARAEIKNLTVYSYAAMDLDLLVGTDSVKQAFFGFVACDGGAPIRAGNINRARCDATVDIREMDEYMFACQFKAAAERIPFYPVRGGIGSDVLTVNPQIKTIVDPYGDETLVAVPACSPDHVLIHVNEADQLGNAKIAGDSFFDGVFAKAGKHVVVSCERVVPVGHIHDADILGIYVDQVVESKDAARPGSCYPDYDFDAEACLAYSRASTDPAEFANYIDREMV
;
A
#
# COMPACT_ATOMS: atom_id res chain seq x y z
N MET A 1 31.52 6.47 24.64
CA MET A 1 30.20 6.00 24.19
C MET A 1 30.49 4.81 23.29
N SER A 2 30.10 3.61 23.67
CA SER A 2 30.22 2.44 22.79
C SER A 2 29.41 2.71 21.53
N GLU A 3 29.99 2.49 20.35
CA GLU A 3 29.24 2.38 19.10
C GLU A 3 28.17 1.32 19.33
N ALA A 4 26.93 1.77 19.51
CA ALA A 4 25.79 0.85 19.42
C ALA A 4 25.91 0.24 18.03
N GLU A 5 26.02 -1.09 17.97
CA GLU A 5 26.12 -1.84 16.73
C GLU A 5 24.91 -1.46 15.87
N MET A 6 25.14 -0.67 14.82
CA MET A 6 24.08 -0.21 13.92
C MET A 6 23.57 -1.42 13.16
N VAL A 7 22.33 -1.80 13.40
CA VAL A 7 21.72 -2.98 12.78
C VAL A 7 21.50 -2.73 11.30
N ASP A 8 22.18 -3.50 10.46
CA ASP A 8 21.95 -3.52 9.01
C ASP A 8 20.58 -4.16 8.72
N LYS A 9 19.68 -3.39 8.12
CA LYS A 9 18.31 -3.80 7.80
C LYS A 9 18.14 -4.29 6.37
N ARG A 10 19.21 -4.34 5.59
CA ARG A 10 19.13 -4.85 4.21
C ARG A 10 18.65 -6.30 4.21
N SER A 11 17.77 -6.59 3.28
CA SER A 11 17.10 -7.89 3.16
C SER A 11 16.82 -8.22 1.71
N SER A 12 16.52 -9.47 1.42
CA SER A 12 16.02 -9.87 0.11
C SER A 12 14.50 -9.84 0.05
N GLN A 13 13.96 -9.79 -1.14
CA GLN A 13 12.53 -9.85 -1.39
C GLN A 13 11.91 -11.15 -0.86
N GLU A 14 12.61 -12.28 -1.03
CA GLU A 14 12.18 -13.60 -0.52
C GLU A 14 12.11 -13.61 1.00
N ALA A 15 13.09 -13.02 1.67
CA ALA A 15 13.11 -12.93 3.14
C ALA A 15 11.99 -12.04 3.68
N VAL A 16 11.56 -11.01 2.93
CA VAL A 16 10.39 -10.20 3.26
C VAL A 16 9.13 -11.03 3.13
N VAL A 17 8.92 -11.63 1.96
CA VAL A 17 7.68 -12.36 1.63
C VAL A 17 7.50 -13.57 2.56
N SER A 18 8.59 -14.25 2.96
CA SER A 18 8.53 -15.40 3.88
C SER A 18 7.98 -15.06 5.27
N LYS A 19 7.90 -13.77 5.63
CA LYS A 19 7.30 -13.33 6.90
C LYS A 19 5.80 -13.06 6.81
N ILE A 20 5.27 -12.86 5.60
CA ILE A 20 3.85 -12.62 5.37
C ILE A 20 3.13 -13.97 5.35
N ARG A 21 2.05 -14.08 6.10
CA ARG A 21 1.29 -15.32 6.27
C ARG A 21 -0.14 -15.15 5.79
N ASP A 22 -0.78 -16.27 5.53
CA ASP A 22 -2.21 -16.30 5.27
C ASP A 22 -3.00 -15.61 6.38
N GLY A 23 -3.88 -14.70 5.99
CA GLY A 23 -4.71 -13.93 6.91
C GLY A 23 -4.09 -12.64 7.44
N ASP A 24 -2.82 -12.36 7.17
CA ASP A 24 -2.19 -11.11 7.59
C ASP A 24 -2.82 -9.89 6.89
N SER A 25 -2.66 -8.73 7.53
CA SER A 25 -3.02 -7.44 6.98
C SER A 25 -1.81 -6.74 6.36
N VAL A 26 -1.96 -6.28 5.12
CA VAL A 26 -0.91 -5.63 4.33
C VAL A 26 -1.36 -4.25 3.87
N LEU A 27 -0.63 -3.20 4.25
CA LEU A 27 -0.79 -1.85 3.73
C LEU A 27 0.26 -1.59 2.65
N ILE A 28 -0.20 -1.22 1.46
CA ILE A 28 0.65 -0.91 0.31
C ILE A 28 0.72 0.61 0.16
N GLY A 29 1.92 1.16 0.28
CA GLY A 29 2.22 2.59 0.13
C GLY A 29 2.13 3.08 -1.31
N GLY A 30 2.49 4.35 -1.52
CA GLY A 30 2.31 5.05 -2.78
C GLY A 30 0.85 5.43 -3.03
N TRP A 31 0.61 6.05 -4.18
CA TRP A 31 -0.70 6.58 -4.57
C TRP A 31 -1.04 6.21 -5.99
N GLY A 32 -2.19 5.58 -6.24
CA GLY A 32 -2.52 5.11 -7.58
C GLY A 32 -1.40 4.24 -8.14
N ASP A 33 -0.83 4.62 -9.25
CA ASP A 33 0.31 3.97 -9.91
C ASP A 33 1.68 4.59 -9.57
N VAL A 34 1.72 5.57 -8.65
CA VAL A 34 2.97 6.23 -8.24
C VAL A 34 3.60 5.48 -7.07
N ARG A 35 4.83 5.05 -7.24
CA ARG A 35 5.68 4.39 -6.22
C ARG A 35 5.03 3.18 -5.53
N LYS A 36 4.22 2.40 -6.27
CA LYS A 36 3.76 1.11 -5.78
C LYS A 36 4.92 0.12 -5.70
N PRO A 37 5.11 -0.60 -4.59
CA PRO A 37 6.14 -1.65 -4.47
C PRO A 37 5.76 -2.90 -5.29
N MET A 38 5.58 -2.76 -6.62
CA MET A 38 5.04 -3.81 -7.48
C MET A 38 5.90 -5.07 -7.50
N SER A 39 7.22 -4.96 -7.30
CA SER A 39 8.09 -6.13 -7.17
C SER A 39 7.70 -6.99 -5.97
N LEU A 40 7.43 -6.37 -4.80
CA LEU A 40 6.96 -7.06 -3.60
C LEU A 40 5.53 -7.59 -3.77
N VAL A 41 4.66 -6.81 -4.40
CA VAL A 41 3.27 -7.24 -4.71
C VAL A 41 3.27 -8.50 -5.58
N LYS A 42 4.06 -8.51 -6.66
CA LYS A 42 4.25 -9.69 -7.52
C LYS A 42 4.84 -10.87 -6.75
N ALA A 43 5.76 -10.62 -5.82
CA ALA A 43 6.36 -11.69 -5.02
C ALA A 43 5.36 -12.31 -4.03
N ILE A 44 4.46 -11.52 -3.43
CA ILE A 44 3.35 -12.02 -2.61
C ILE A 44 2.43 -12.93 -3.44
N ALA A 45 2.08 -12.50 -4.65
CA ALA A 45 1.25 -13.28 -5.55
C ALA A 45 1.91 -14.62 -5.96
N ARG A 46 3.23 -14.61 -6.25
CA ARG A 46 4.01 -15.82 -6.57
C ARG A 46 4.10 -16.80 -5.39
N ALA A 47 4.14 -16.29 -4.17
CA ALA A 47 4.20 -17.10 -2.96
C ALA A 47 2.84 -17.72 -2.60
N GLU A 48 1.80 -17.45 -3.40
CA GLU A 48 0.44 -17.98 -3.22
C GLU A 48 -0.15 -17.72 -1.83
N ILE A 49 0.26 -16.60 -1.18
CA ILE A 49 -0.27 -16.19 0.12
C ILE A 49 -1.75 -15.83 -0.02
N LYS A 50 -2.58 -16.33 0.88
CA LYS A 50 -4.04 -16.25 0.78
C LYS A 50 -4.69 -15.50 1.94
N ASN A 51 -5.94 -15.15 1.74
CA ASN A 51 -6.80 -14.55 2.77
C ASN A 51 -6.31 -13.22 3.34
N LEU A 52 -5.49 -12.48 2.61
CA LEU A 52 -4.97 -11.19 3.06
C LEU A 52 -6.08 -10.15 3.23
N THR A 53 -5.91 -9.28 4.23
CA THR A 53 -6.61 -8.00 4.30
C THR A 53 -5.69 -6.93 3.72
N VAL A 54 -6.05 -6.36 2.57
CA VAL A 54 -5.20 -5.41 1.86
C VAL A 54 -5.75 -3.99 1.97
N TYR A 55 -4.87 -3.06 2.31
CA TYR A 55 -5.13 -1.62 2.35
C TYR A 55 -4.30 -0.93 1.28
N SER A 56 -4.90 -0.11 0.43
CA SER A 56 -4.17 0.61 -0.62
C SER A 56 -4.93 1.85 -1.12
N TYR A 57 -4.20 2.90 -1.50
CA TYR A 57 -4.67 3.83 -2.53
C TYR A 57 -4.44 3.14 -3.88
N ALA A 58 -5.41 2.36 -4.29
CA ALA A 58 -5.22 1.22 -5.16
C ALA A 58 -5.07 1.57 -6.64
N ALA A 59 -4.30 0.76 -7.31
CA ALA A 59 -4.19 0.66 -8.76
C ALA A 59 -4.04 -0.82 -9.15
N MET A 60 -3.02 -1.13 -9.94
CA MET A 60 -2.72 -2.52 -10.34
C MET A 60 -2.29 -3.42 -9.18
N ASP A 61 -1.73 -2.86 -8.12
CA ASP A 61 -1.29 -3.59 -6.92
C ASP A 61 -2.42 -4.43 -6.31
N LEU A 62 -3.52 -3.77 -5.96
CA LEU A 62 -4.69 -4.46 -5.38
C LEU A 62 -5.39 -5.34 -6.42
N ASP A 63 -5.56 -4.85 -7.66
CA ASP A 63 -6.23 -5.62 -8.71
C ASP A 63 -5.50 -6.92 -9.04
N LEU A 64 -4.14 -6.89 -9.03
CA LEU A 64 -3.31 -8.07 -9.23
C LEU A 64 -3.49 -9.09 -8.09
N LEU A 65 -3.43 -8.63 -6.83
CA LEU A 65 -3.59 -9.51 -5.68
C LEU A 65 -4.99 -10.12 -5.60
N VAL A 66 -6.02 -9.37 -6.01
CA VAL A 66 -7.39 -9.90 -6.14
C VAL A 66 -7.46 -10.95 -7.25
N GLY A 67 -6.86 -10.67 -8.41
CA GLY A 67 -6.86 -11.58 -9.56
C GLY A 67 -6.08 -12.88 -9.32
N THR A 68 -5.10 -12.88 -8.42
CA THR A 68 -4.33 -14.07 -7.98
C THR A 68 -4.92 -14.77 -6.76
N ASP A 69 -6.15 -14.38 -6.36
CA ASP A 69 -6.88 -14.99 -5.25
C ASP A 69 -6.13 -14.89 -3.90
N SER A 70 -5.38 -13.81 -3.72
CA SER A 70 -4.64 -13.56 -2.47
C SER A 70 -5.47 -12.79 -1.43
N VAL A 71 -6.53 -12.09 -1.85
CA VAL A 71 -7.25 -11.13 -1.02
C VAL A 71 -8.59 -11.68 -0.56
N LYS A 72 -8.84 -11.63 0.75
CA LYS A 72 -10.14 -11.88 1.37
C LYS A 72 -10.92 -10.60 1.60
N GLN A 73 -10.22 -9.54 2.02
CA GLN A 73 -10.83 -8.25 2.32
C GLN A 73 -9.95 -7.11 1.77
N ALA A 74 -10.57 -6.13 1.16
CA ALA A 74 -9.89 -4.97 0.57
C ALA A 74 -10.46 -3.65 1.10
N PHE A 75 -9.56 -2.77 1.55
CA PHE A 75 -9.87 -1.40 1.93
C PHE A 75 -9.15 -0.43 1.03
N PHE A 76 -9.87 0.52 0.45
CA PHE A 76 -9.28 1.55 -0.40
C PHE A 76 -10.08 2.85 -0.39
N GLY A 77 -9.40 3.97 -0.66
CA GLY A 77 -10.04 5.27 -0.88
C GLY A 77 -10.49 5.44 -2.33
N PHE A 78 -9.80 4.79 -3.26
CA PHE A 78 -10.12 4.74 -4.68
C PHE A 78 -9.34 3.62 -5.36
N VAL A 79 -9.73 3.30 -6.60
CA VAL A 79 -8.95 2.44 -7.51
C VAL A 79 -8.78 3.19 -8.83
N ALA A 80 -7.58 3.68 -9.12
CA ALA A 80 -7.28 4.43 -10.33
C ALA A 80 -5.83 4.23 -10.76
N CYS A 81 -5.60 4.36 -12.06
CA CYS A 81 -4.28 4.55 -12.64
C CYS A 81 -4.28 5.86 -13.42
N ASP A 82 -3.49 6.82 -12.96
CA ASP A 82 -3.52 8.20 -13.45
C ASP A 82 -2.58 8.47 -14.64
N GLY A 83 -1.85 7.47 -15.12
CA GLY A 83 -0.91 7.60 -16.22
C GLY A 83 -1.50 7.95 -17.59
N GLY A 84 -2.67 8.57 -17.61
CA GLY A 84 -3.32 9.05 -18.84
C GLY A 84 -4.06 7.98 -19.63
N ALA A 85 -4.11 6.74 -19.15
CA ALA A 85 -4.89 5.68 -19.73
C ALA A 85 -5.92 5.18 -18.70
N PRO A 86 -7.21 5.07 -19.04
CA PRO A 86 -8.22 4.53 -18.15
C PRO A 86 -7.90 3.04 -17.91
N ILE A 87 -7.27 2.73 -16.78
CA ILE A 87 -7.05 1.34 -16.38
C ILE A 87 -8.33 0.83 -15.72
N ARG A 88 -8.80 -0.28 -16.25
CA ARG A 88 -9.91 -1.01 -15.66
C ARG A 88 -9.35 -1.99 -14.63
N ALA A 89 -9.76 -1.85 -13.40
CA ALA A 89 -9.52 -2.85 -12.36
C ALA A 89 -10.47 -4.04 -12.60
N GLY A 90 -10.17 -4.87 -13.58
CA GLY A 90 -11.07 -5.93 -14.06
C GLY A 90 -11.29 -7.01 -13.02
N ASN A 91 -10.24 -7.38 -12.29
CA ASN A 91 -10.32 -8.39 -11.24
C ASN A 91 -11.12 -7.90 -10.03
N ILE A 92 -10.91 -6.65 -9.57
CA ILE A 92 -11.68 -6.03 -8.49
C ILE A 92 -13.16 -5.93 -8.88
N ASN A 93 -13.46 -5.48 -10.11
CA ASN A 93 -14.83 -5.36 -10.59
C ASN A 93 -15.54 -6.73 -10.62
N ARG A 94 -14.86 -7.76 -11.08
CA ARG A 94 -15.39 -9.14 -11.08
C ARG A 94 -15.60 -9.63 -9.66
N ALA A 95 -14.61 -9.51 -8.78
CA ALA A 95 -14.70 -9.92 -7.38
C ALA A 95 -15.85 -9.21 -6.63
N ARG A 96 -16.12 -7.93 -6.96
CA ARG A 96 -17.25 -7.18 -6.43
C ARG A 96 -18.59 -7.73 -6.92
N CYS A 97 -18.71 -8.04 -8.21
CA CYS A 97 -19.94 -8.60 -8.78
C CYS A 97 -20.24 -10.00 -8.23
N ASP A 98 -19.21 -10.82 -8.07
CA ASP A 98 -19.31 -12.21 -7.64
C ASP A 98 -19.29 -12.34 -6.09
N ALA A 99 -19.09 -11.24 -5.36
CA ALA A 99 -18.97 -11.18 -3.90
C ALA A 99 -17.90 -12.11 -3.34
N THR A 100 -16.79 -12.30 -4.07
CA THR A 100 -15.68 -13.17 -3.66
C THR A 100 -14.69 -12.47 -2.72
N VAL A 101 -14.63 -11.14 -2.72
CA VAL A 101 -13.82 -10.31 -1.83
C VAL A 101 -14.71 -9.35 -1.07
N ASP A 102 -14.50 -9.20 0.23
CA ASP A 102 -15.16 -8.19 1.06
C ASP A 102 -14.53 -6.81 0.79
N ILE A 103 -15.17 -6.04 -0.09
CA ILE A 103 -14.69 -4.71 -0.52
C ILE A 103 -15.26 -3.63 0.38
N ARG A 104 -14.38 -2.80 0.94
CA ARG A 104 -14.68 -1.70 1.86
C ARG A 104 -14.11 -0.39 1.30
N GLU A 105 -14.88 0.27 0.46
CA GLU A 105 -14.57 1.60 -0.04
C GLU A 105 -14.81 2.65 1.05
N MET A 106 -13.89 3.60 1.19
CA MET A 106 -13.94 4.71 2.13
C MET A 106 -13.72 6.03 1.40
N ASP A 107 -14.04 7.14 2.06
CA ASP A 107 -13.48 8.43 1.68
C ASP A 107 -11.95 8.40 1.82
N GLU A 108 -11.26 9.04 0.90
CA GLU A 108 -9.80 9.02 0.80
C GLU A 108 -9.10 9.52 2.07
N TYR A 109 -9.63 10.57 2.66
CA TYR A 109 -9.07 11.08 3.89
C TYR A 109 -9.39 10.18 5.10
N MET A 110 -10.58 9.57 5.13
CA MET A 110 -10.92 8.57 6.15
C MET A 110 -9.98 7.37 6.07
N PHE A 111 -9.61 6.94 4.86
CA PHE A 111 -8.63 5.87 4.66
C PHE A 111 -7.28 6.23 5.31
N ALA A 112 -6.77 7.46 5.12
CA ALA A 112 -5.54 7.90 5.77
C ALA A 112 -5.70 8.04 7.29
N CYS A 113 -6.85 8.50 7.77
CA CYS A 113 -7.10 8.78 9.18
C CYS A 113 -7.03 7.54 10.07
N GLN A 114 -7.35 6.34 9.58
CA GLN A 114 -7.18 5.11 10.37
C GLN A 114 -5.70 4.84 10.70
N PHE A 115 -4.78 5.15 9.77
CA PHE A 115 -3.35 5.00 9.99
C PHE A 115 -2.76 6.18 10.77
N LYS A 116 -3.29 7.41 10.61
CA LYS A 116 -2.95 8.53 11.49
C LYS A 116 -3.27 8.22 12.94
N ALA A 117 -4.47 7.69 13.22
CA ALA A 117 -4.84 7.30 14.56
C ALA A 117 -3.87 6.27 15.16
N ALA A 118 -3.49 5.25 14.39
CA ALA A 118 -2.52 4.25 14.82
C ALA A 118 -1.12 4.85 15.04
N ALA A 119 -0.64 5.69 14.14
CA ALA A 119 0.66 6.36 14.23
C ALA A 119 0.75 7.27 15.46
N GLU A 120 -0.35 7.93 15.83
CA GLU A 120 -0.47 8.80 17.00
C GLU A 120 -0.87 8.05 18.28
N ARG A 121 -1.13 6.72 18.18
CA ARG A 121 -1.55 5.85 19.29
C ARG A 121 -2.85 6.30 19.97
N ILE A 122 -3.77 6.86 19.17
CA ILE A 122 -5.13 7.19 19.61
C ILE A 122 -6.12 6.15 19.07
N PRO A 123 -7.26 5.91 19.75
CA PRO A 123 -8.16 4.80 19.39
C PRO A 123 -8.94 5.05 18.10
N PHE A 124 -9.15 6.30 17.71
CA PHE A 124 -9.84 6.70 16.49
C PHE A 124 -9.45 8.13 16.09
N TYR A 125 -9.68 8.48 14.83
CA TYR A 125 -9.50 9.83 14.31
C TYR A 125 -10.86 10.45 13.99
N PRO A 126 -11.22 11.63 14.58
CA PRO A 126 -12.50 12.29 14.27
C PRO A 126 -12.39 13.07 12.95
N VAL A 127 -13.35 12.84 12.05
CA VAL A 127 -13.45 13.53 10.75
C VAL A 127 -14.85 13.98 10.43
N ARG A 128 -15.00 14.94 9.51
CA ARG A 128 -16.29 15.39 8.99
C ARG A 128 -16.75 14.61 7.76
N GLY A 129 -15.81 14.00 7.03
CA GLY A 129 -16.09 13.23 5.83
C GLY A 129 -17.02 12.04 6.10
N GLY A 130 -17.82 11.67 5.11
CA GLY A 130 -18.69 10.51 5.18
C GLY A 130 -20.09 10.75 5.76
N ILE A 131 -20.32 11.84 6.50
CA ILE A 131 -21.67 12.18 7.00
C ILE A 131 -22.63 12.44 5.82
N GLY A 132 -23.78 11.77 5.84
CA GLY A 132 -24.79 11.89 4.78
C GLY A 132 -24.50 11.06 3.52
N SER A 133 -23.50 10.19 3.56
CA SER A 133 -23.16 9.25 2.48
C SER A 133 -23.41 7.79 2.90
N ASP A 134 -23.44 6.89 1.91
CA ASP A 134 -23.58 5.45 2.14
C ASP A 134 -22.30 4.80 2.71
N VAL A 135 -21.17 5.51 2.75
CA VAL A 135 -19.90 5.02 3.29
C VAL A 135 -20.05 4.47 4.69
N LEU A 136 -20.84 5.14 5.55
CA LEU A 136 -21.10 4.68 6.92
C LEU A 136 -21.98 3.43 6.97
N THR A 137 -22.84 3.24 5.99
CA THR A 137 -23.72 2.06 5.90
C THR A 137 -22.93 0.82 5.48
N VAL A 138 -22.01 0.97 4.50
CA VAL A 138 -21.21 -0.17 3.99
C VAL A 138 -19.99 -0.48 4.85
N ASN A 139 -19.64 0.41 5.79
CA ASN A 139 -18.52 0.25 6.72
C ASN A 139 -18.98 0.22 8.18
N PRO A 140 -19.60 -0.87 8.67
CA PRO A 140 -20.20 -0.92 9.99
C PRO A 140 -19.24 -0.79 11.17
N GLN A 141 -17.92 -0.94 10.92
CA GLN A 141 -16.87 -0.69 11.90
C GLN A 141 -16.66 0.80 12.20
N ILE A 142 -17.07 1.69 11.28
CA ILE A 142 -16.99 3.14 11.46
C ILE A 142 -18.19 3.62 12.26
N LYS A 143 -17.93 4.41 13.29
CA LYS A 143 -18.96 4.95 14.20
C LYS A 143 -19.05 6.46 14.09
N THR A 144 -20.08 7.03 14.66
CA THR A 144 -20.20 8.48 14.85
C THR A 144 -20.02 8.85 16.31
N ILE A 145 -19.58 10.08 16.56
CA ILE A 145 -19.36 10.66 17.89
C ILE A 145 -19.84 12.12 17.86
N VAL A 146 -20.36 12.60 18.96
CA VAL A 146 -20.67 14.03 19.11
C VAL A 146 -19.41 14.76 19.56
N ASP A 147 -19.08 15.88 18.93
CA ASP A 147 -17.97 16.75 19.35
C ASP A 147 -18.18 17.20 20.80
N PRO A 148 -17.25 16.92 21.72
CA PRO A 148 -17.39 17.30 23.13
C PRO A 148 -17.28 18.82 23.38
N TYR A 149 -16.87 19.60 22.40
CA TYR A 149 -16.72 21.06 22.45
C TYR A 149 -17.82 21.80 21.67
N GLY A 150 -18.71 21.06 20.98
CA GLY A 150 -19.82 21.58 20.19
C GLY A 150 -20.90 20.52 20.02
N ASP A 151 -21.86 20.82 19.16
CA ASP A 151 -23.01 19.91 18.90
C ASP A 151 -22.89 19.15 17.57
N GLU A 152 -21.69 19.21 16.93
CA GLU A 152 -21.47 18.60 15.63
C GLU A 152 -21.31 17.08 15.76
N THR A 153 -21.96 16.34 14.86
CA THR A 153 -21.71 14.90 14.71
C THR A 153 -20.50 14.68 13.81
N LEU A 154 -19.53 13.95 14.30
CA LEU A 154 -18.31 13.57 13.58
C LEU A 154 -18.28 12.07 13.33
N VAL A 155 -17.53 11.66 12.32
CA VAL A 155 -17.20 10.26 12.08
C VAL A 155 -15.97 9.89 12.90
N ALA A 156 -16.05 8.80 13.65
CA ALA A 156 -14.96 8.24 14.42
C ALA A 156 -14.30 7.10 13.63
N VAL A 157 -13.23 7.41 12.90
CA VAL A 157 -12.51 6.43 12.09
C VAL A 157 -11.58 5.62 13.00
N PRO A 158 -11.77 4.30 13.15
CA PRO A 158 -10.97 3.50 14.09
C PRO A 158 -9.52 3.40 13.66
N ALA A 159 -8.59 3.34 14.63
CA ALA A 159 -7.18 3.13 14.37
C ALA A 159 -6.94 1.74 13.74
N CYS A 160 -6.05 1.70 12.76
CA CYS A 160 -5.62 0.47 12.09
C CYS A 160 -4.08 0.37 12.10
N SER A 161 -3.55 -0.72 12.67
CA SER A 161 -2.12 -1.06 12.63
C SER A 161 -1.94 -2.34 11.80
N PRO A 162 -1.60 -2.24 10.51
CA PRO A 162 -1.39 -3.40 9.64
C PRO A 162 -0.21 -4.26 10.12
N ASP A 163 -0.29 -5.58 9.88
CA ASP A 163 0.81 -6.49 10.21
C ASP A 163 2.04 -6.18 9.37
N HIS A 164 1.85 -5.85 8.08
CA HIS A 164 2.92 -5.47 7.17
C HIS A 164 2.59 -4.15 6.47
N VAL A 165 3.61 -3.30 6.32
CA VAL A 165 3.56 -2.08 5.50
C VAL A 165 4.67 -2.16 4.46
N LEU A 166 4.31 -2.05 3.20
CA LEU A 166 5.22 -2.12 2.05
C LEU A 166 5.25 -0.76 1.37
N ILE A 167 6.41 -0.12 1.33
CA ILE A 167 6.58 1.21 0.74
C ILE A 167 7.73 1.16 -0.27
N HIS A 168 7.59 1.85 -1.39
CA HIS A 168 8.67 2.02 -2.36
C HIS A 168 9.15 3.47 -2.40
N VAL A 169 10.47 3.65 -2.40
CA VAL A 169 11.12 4.96 -2.33
C VAL A 169 12.27 5.06 -3.34
N ASN A 170 12.78 6.28 -3.58
CA ASN A 170 13.93 6.48 -4.45
C ASN A 170 15.22 5.99 -3.81
N GLU A 171 15.48 6.34 -2.55
CA GLU A 171 16.71 6.01 -1.84
C GLU A 171 16.43 5.55 -0.41
N ALA A 172 17.20 4.58 0.06
CA ALA A 172 17.26 4.22 1.47
C ALA A 172 18.69 3.92 1.89
N ASP A 173 19.03 4.11 3.17
CA ASP A 173 20.27 3.61 3.73
C ASP A 173 20.06 2.26 4.44
N GLN A 174 21.16 1.59 4.79
CA GLN A 174 21.10 0.30 5.47
C GLN A 174 20.46 0.36 6.87
N LEU A 175 20.27 1.55 7.44
CA LEU A 175 19.59 1.74 8.72
C LEU A 175 18.08 1.96 8.56
N GLY A 176 17.60 2.06 7.31
CA GLY A 176 16.19 2.24 6.97
C GLY A 176 15.74 3.70 6.88
N ASN A 177 16.66 4.68 6.96
CA ASN A 177 16.29 6.05 6.60
C ASN A 177 16.01 6.09 5.10
N ALA A 178 14.88 6.68 4.72
CA ALA A 178 14.41 6.64 3.34
C ALA A 178 14.04 8.02 2.81
N LYS A 179 14.36 8.27 1.53
CA LYS A 179 14.10 9.53 0.83
C LYS A 179 13.19 9.31 -0.37
N ILE A 180 12.20 10.17 -0.49
CA ILE A 180 11.26 10.25 -1.58
C ILE A 180 11.51 11.54 -2.35
N ALA A 181 11.78 11.44 -3.64
CA ALA A 181 12.11 12.61 -4.46
C ALA A 181 10.88 13.37 -4.97
N GLY A 182 9.71 12.75 -4.92
CA GLY A 182 8.42 13.34 -5.30
C GLY A 182 7.52 13.61 -4.10
N ASP A 183 6.20 13.54 -4.32
CA ASP A 183 5.22 13.62 -3.22
C ASP A 183 5.28 12.34 -2.37
N SER A 184 5.43 12.50 -1.08
CA SER A 184 5.46 11.37 -0.13
C SER A 184 4.07 10.87 0.24
N PHE A 185 3.02 11.56 -0.14
CA PHE A 185 1.63 11.26 0.22
C PHE A 185 1.50 10.96 1.73
N PHE A 186 1.04 9.76 2.05
CA PHE A 186 0.90 9.30 3.44
C PHE A 186 1.94 8.26 3.87
N ASP A 187 2.97 7.98 3.05
CA ASP A 187 3.92 6.90 3.30
C ASP A 187 4.64 7.03 4.66
N GLY A 188 5.00 8.25 5.07
CA GLY A 188 5.58 8.51 6.38
C GLY A 188 4.62 8.22 7.56
N VAL A 189 3.32 8.38 7.35
CA VAL A 189 2.28 8.00 8.33
C VAL A 189 2.11 6.49 8.34
N PHE A 190 2.09 5.86 7.17
CA PHE A 190 1.96 4.42 7.02
C PHE A 190 3.11 3.67 7.71
N ALA A 191 4.34 4.15 7.55
CA ALA A 191 5.50 3.59 8.24
C ALA A 191 5.36 3.63 9.77
N LYS A 192 4.76 4.70 10.34
CA LYS A 192 4.54 4.81 11.77
C LYS A 192 3.40 3.94 12.30
N ALA A 193 2.46 3.56 11.45
CA ALA A 193 1.27 2.79 11.81
C ALA A 193 1.51 1.27 11.81
N GLY A 194 2.45 0.79 10.99
CA GLY A 194 2.69 -0.64 10.76
C GLY A 194 3.36 -1.36 11.93
N LYS A 195 3.12 -2.67 12.03
CA LYS A 195 3.84 -3.55 12.98
C LYS A 195 5.17 -4.03 12.41
N HIS A 196 5.23 -4.28 11.10
CA HIS A 196 6.43 -4.64 10.37
C HIS A 196 6.51 -3.84 9.08
N VAL A 197 7.53 -2.99 8.96
CA VAL A 197 7.65 -2.02 7.86
C VAL A 197 8.82 -2.39 6.96
N VAL A 198 8.51 -2.54 5.68
CA VAL A 198 9.47 -2.83 4.62
C VAL A 198 9.53 -1.65 3.66
N VAL A 199 10.73 -1.15 3.45
CA VAL A 199 11.04 -0.16 2.42
C VAL A 199 11.78 -0.84 1.29
N SER A 200 11.19 -0.89 0.10
CA SER A 200 11.94 -1.16 -1.13
C SER A 200 12.42 0.16 -1.73
N CYS A 201 13.59 0.17 -2.35
CA CYS A 201 14.18 1.38 -2.90
C CYS A 201 14.87 1.13 -4.24
N GLU A 202 14.94 2.17 -5.07
CA GLU A 202 15.69 2.14 -6.32
C GLU A 202 17.19 2.01 -6.07
N ARG A 203 17.67 2.62 -4.97
CA ARG A 203 19.09 2.61 -4.60
C ARG A 203 19.30 2.56 -3.09
N VAL A 204 20.22 1.70 -2.66
CA VAL A 204 20.77 1.80 -1.31
C VAL A 204 21.96 2.76 -1.31
N VAL A 205 21.91 3.77 -0.44
CA VAL A 205 22.93 4.81 -0.33
C VAL A 205 23.72 4.67 0.99
N PRO A 206 24.95 5.22 1.07
CA PRO A 206 25.75 5.18 2.30
C PRO A 206 25.04 5.85 3.48
N VAL A 207 25.25 5.34 4.69
CA VAL A 207 24.77 5.97 5.93
C VAL A 207 25.32 7.41 6.01
N GLY A 208 24.44 8.35 6.34
CA GLY A 208 24.76 9.76 6.39
C GLY A 208 24.62 10.50 5.05
N HIS A 209 24.21 9.81 3.98
CA HIS A 209 23.85 10.47 2.71
C HIS A 209 22.47 11.16 2.81
N ILE A 210 21.54 10.53 3.47
CA ILE A 210 20.18 11.07 3.67
C ILE A 210 20.17 11.93 4.93
N HIS A 211 20.06 13.25 4.78
CA HIS A 211 20.03 14.20 5.89
C HIS A 211 18.62 14.59 6.33
N ASP A 212 17.64 14.48 5.42
CA ASP A 212 16.25 14.88 5.58
C ASP A 212 15.33 13.72 5.14
N ALA A 213 15.37 12.63 5.89
CA ALA A 213 14.58 11.45 5.58
C ALA A 213 13.07 11.73 5.68
N ASP A 214 12.31 11.31 4.66
CA ASP A 214 10.84 11.32 4.67
C ASP A 214 10.30 10.20 5.56
N ILE A 215 11.03 9.07 5.63
CA ILE A 215 10.77 7.96 6.54
C ILE A 215 12.03 7.73 7.38
N LEU A 216 11.89 7.87 8.69
CA LEU A 216 13.01 7.62 9.61
C LEU A 216 13.25 6.13 9.79
N GLY A 217 14.49 5.72 9.81
CA GLY A 217 14.91 4.33 9.96
C GLY A 217 14.34 3.64 11.19
N ILE A 218 14.06 4.38 12.28
CA ILE A 218 13.47 3.82 13.49
C ILE A 218 12.11 3.12 13.26
N TYR A 219 11.41 3.47 12.20
CA TYR A 219 10.12 2.86 11.84
C TYR A 219 10.26 1.74 10.82
N VAL A 220 11.44 1.49 10.27
CA VAL A 220 11.67 0.52 9.19
C VAL A 220 12.34 -0.73 9.76
N ASP A 221 11.83 -1.90 9.42
CA ASP A 221 12.38 -3.18 9.84
C ASP A 221 13.29 -3.81 8.79
N GLN A 222 12.94 -3.65 7.50
CA GLN A 222 13.71 -4.21 6.39
C GLN A 222 13.84 -3.21 5.23
N VAL A 223 14.99 -3.25 4.56
CA VAL A 223 15.29 -2.48 3.34
C VAL A 223 15.61 -3.45 2.22
N VAL A 224 14.93 -3.31 1.08
CA VAL A 224 15.15 -4.14 -0.11
C VAL A 224 15.55 -3.25 -1.28
N GLU A 225 16.77 -3.39 -1.78
CA GLU A 225 17.14 -2.75 -3.03
C GLU A 225 16.44 -3.44 -4.18
N SER A 226 15.63 -2.72 -4.93
CA SER A 226 14.83 -3.25 -6.01
C SER A 226 14.62 -2.18 -7.07
N LYS A 227 15.50 -2.18 -8.05
CA LYS A 227 15.45 -1.23 -9.16
C LYS A 227 14.21 -1.47 -10.02
N ASP A 228 13.64 -0.37 -10.53
CA ASP A 228 12.43 -0.39 -11.38
C ASP A 228 11.22 -1.08 -10.70
N ALA A 229 11.20 -1.10 -9.36
CA ALA A 229 10.24 -1.91 -8.59
C ALA A 229 8.81 -1.42 -8.65
N ALA A 230 8.56 -0.16 -9.00
CA ALA A 230 7.20 0.35 -9.14
C ALA A 230 6.60 0.12 -10.54
N ARG A 231 7.39 -0.39 -11.51
CA ARG A 231 6.87 -0.63 -12.86
C ARG A 231 5.70 -1.62 -12.89
N PRO A 232 4.71 -1.34 -13.76
CA PRO A 232 4.67 -0.34 -14.84
C PRO A 232 4.25 1.06 -14.38
N GLY A 233 4.00 1.30 -13.10
CA GLY A 233 3.81 2.61 -12.53
C GLY A 233 5.10 3.45 -12.55
N SER A 234 5.04 4.64 -11.96
CA SER A 234 6.14 5.60 -11.94
C SER A 234 6.87 5.64 -10.60
N CYS A 235 8.14 6.04 -10.63
CA CYS A 235 8.94 6.44 -9.47
C CYS A 235 9.77 7.67 -9.87
N TYR A 236 9.14 8.85 -9.87
CA TYR A 236 9.80 10.09 -10.25
C TYR A 236 10.95 10.43 -9.29
N PRO A 237 12.10 10.95 -9.75
CA PRO A 237 12.47 11.23 -11.14
C PRO A 237 13.17 10.05 -11.87
N ASP A 238 13.24 8.87 -11.26
CA ASP A 238 14.00 7.74 -11.79
C ASP A 238 13.38 7.21 -13.08
N TYR A 239 12.05 7.12 -13.15
CA TYR A 239 11.31 6.74 -14.35
C TYR A 239 9.85 7.17 -14.30
N ASP A 240 9.32 7.38 -15.48
CA ASP A 240 7.91 7.66 -15.72
C ASP A 240 7.10 6.36 -15.86
N PHE A 241 5.81 6.54 -15.89
CA PHE A 241 4.79 5.55 -16.11
C PHE A 241 4.89 4.92 -17.51
N ASP A 242 4.75 3.60 -17.56
CA ASP A 242 4.71 2.84 -18.81
C ASP A 242 3.25 2.63 -19.25
N ALA A 243 2.76 3.56 -20.08
CA ALA A 243 1.37 3.56 -20.56
C ALA A 243 1.01 2.27 -21.33
N GLU A 244 1.94 1.74 -22.12
CA GLU A 244 1.70 0.53 -22.91
C GLU A 244 1.54 -0.70 -22.03
N ALA A 245 2.45 -0.89 -21.07
CA ALA A 245 2.38 -1.99 -20.12
C ALA A 245 1.13 -1.90 -19.23
N CYS A 246 0.76 -0.70 -18.79
CA CYS A 246 -0.46 -0.49 -18.01
C CYS A 246 -1.74 -0.80 -18.82
N LEU A 247 -1.79 -0.39 -20.10
CA LEU A 247 -2.90 -0.76 -20.97
C LEU A 247 -2.97 -2.25 -21.25
N ALA A 248 -1.82 -2.91 -21.40
CA ALA A 248 -1.76 -4.36 -21.56
C ALA A 248 -2.31 -5.09 -20.33
N TYR A 249 -1.91 -4.65 -19.12
CA TYR A 249 -2.48 -5.16 -17.88
C TYR A 249 -3.99 -4.93 -17.81
N SER A 250 -4.43 -3.69 -18.06
CA SER A 250 -5.85 -3.32 -18.00
C SER A 250 -6.72 -4.19 -18.92
N ARG A 251 -6.24 -4.49 -20.13
CA ARG A 251 -6.94 -5.40 -21.04
C ARG A 251 -6.98 -6.83 -20.49
N ALA A 252 -5.83 -7.34 -20.06
CA ALA A 252 -5.73 -8.68 -19.50
C ALA A 252 -6.64 -8.86 -18.28
N SER A 253 -6.68 -7.88 -17.35
CA SER A 253 -7.47 -7.98 -16.12
C SER A 253 -8.98 -8.10 -16.34
N THR A 254 -9.49 -7.71 -17.51
CA THR A 254 -10.94 -7.78 -17.83
C THR A 254 -11.43 -9.19 -18.17
N ASP A 255 -10.55 -10.08 -18.57
CA ASP A 255 -10.87 -11.47 -18.92
C ASP A 255 -10.01 -12.45 -18.11
N PRO A 256 -10.59 -13.46 -17.43
CA PRO A 256 -9.84 -14.39 -16.59
C PRO A 256 -8.77 -15.20 -17.34
N ALA A 257 -9.03 -15.59 -18.58
CA ALA A 257 -8.07 -16.39 -19.35
C ALA A 257 -6.89 -15.52 -19.84
N GLU A 258 -7.19 -14.29 -20.28
CA GLU A 258 -6.15 -13.34 -20.65
C GLU A 258 -5.31 -12.90 -19.44
N PHE A 259 -5.95 -12.78 -18.27
CA PHE A 259 -5.23 -12.48 -17.03
C PHE A 259 -4.31 -13.62 -16.61
N ALA A 260 -4.75 -14.87 -16.69
CA ALA A 260 -3.89 -16.04 -16.44
C ALA A 260 -2.67 -16.04 -17.38
N ASN A 261 -2.89 -15.83 -18.68
CA ASN A 261 -1.80 -15.72 -19.65
C ASN A 261 -0.84 -14.54 -19.37
N TYR A 262 -1.36 -13.42 -18.84
CA TYR A 262 -0.55 -12.28 -18.43
C TYR A 262 0.32 -12.65 -17.22
N ILE A 263 -0.26 -13.25 -16.19
CA ILE A 263 0.45 -13.69 -14.99
C ILE A 263 1.54 -14.68 -15.34
N ASP A 264 1.28 -15.68 -16.17
CA ASP A 264 2.27 -16.68 -16.61
C ASP A 264 3.50 -16.04 -17.29
N ARG A 265 3.32 -14.93 -17.99
CA ARG A 265 4.43 -14.21 -18.65
C ARG A 265 5.19 -13.27 -17.74
N GLU A 266 4.48 -12.56 -16.87
CA GLU A 266 5.05 -11.48 -16.04
C GLU A 266 5.54 -11.97 -14.67
N MET A 267 5.15 -13.19 -14.30
CA MET A 267 5.48 -13.76 -12.99
C MET A 267 6.58 -14.84 -13.07
N VAL A 268 7.10 -15.12 -14.26
CA VAL A 268 8.24 -16.06 -14.46
C VAL A 268 9.58 -15.44 -14.06
#